data_2ba8723734a126ae165e056faebc4017
#
_entry.id   2ba8723734a126ae165e056faebc4017
#
_cell.length_a   1.000
_cell.length_b   1.000
_cell.length_c   1.000
_cell.angle_alpha   90.00
_cell.angle_beta   90.00
_cell.angle_gamma   90.00
#
_symmetry.space_group_name_H-M   'P 1'
#
loop_
_entity.id
_entity.type
_entity.pdbx_description
1 polymer ?
#
loop_
_entity_poly.entity_id
_entity_poly.type
_entity_poly.pdbx_seq_one_letter_code
_entity_poly.pdbx_strand_id
1 'polypeptide(L)'
;MSCSDTHMDLNDPLTVCGRVHSIETFGTVDGPGTRLVVFTQGCPMRCAYCHNPDTWQFGIGTEKSVKEILATFNRNRAFYRNGGITATGGEPLAQPEFIGALFEAAHNDPQGRIHNCLDSSGIAYNPETPEKFERVLDNTDLVLL
;
A
#
# COMPACT_ATOMS: atom_id res chain seq x y z
N MET A 1 10.10 -16.00 -4.99
CA MET A 1 10.73 -15.14 -6.01
C MET A 1 10.87 -13.74 -5.44
N SER A 2 12.07 -13.22 -5.38
CA SER A 2 12.29 -11.87 -4.88
C SER A 2 12.01 -10.84 -5.98
N CYS A 3 11.74 -9.61 -5.58
CA CYS A 3 11.51 -8.51 -6.51
C CYS A 3 12.72 -8.25 -7.42
N SER A 4 13.92 -8.54 -6.96
CA SER A 4 15.14 -8.38 -7.76
C SER A 4 15.25 -9.37 -8.91
N ASP A 5 14.56 -10.52 -8.81
CA ASP A 5 14.57 -11.56 -9.84
C ASP A 5 13.41 -11.42 -10.82
N THR A 6 12.49 -10.50 -10.58
CA THR A 6 11.30 -10.30 -11.39
C THR A 6 11.47 -9.04 -12.23
N HIS A 7 11.25 -9.16 -13.55
CA HIS A 7 11.21 -7.99 -14.41
C HIS A 7 9.93 -7.20 -14.10
N MET A 8 10.09 -5.99 -13.51
CA MET A 8 8.96 -5.15 -13.17
C MET A 8 8.34 -4.54 -14.42
N ASP A 9 7.04 -4.77 -14.61
CA ASP A 9 6.27 -4.19 -15.69
C ASP A 9 5.13 -3.35 -15.10
N LEU A 10 5.18 -2.03 -15.30
CA LEU A 10 4.14 -1.12 -14.80
C LEU A 10 2.78 -1.36 -15.45
N ASN A 11 2.73 -2.03 -16.60
CA ASN A 11 1.47 -2.42 -17.24
C ASN A 11 0.87 -3.68 -16.63
N ASP A 12 1.67 -4.48 -15.91
CA ASP A 12 1.18 -5.61 -15.12
C ASP A 12 1.34 -5.27 -13.64
N PRO A 13 0.25 -4.87 -12.96
CA PRO A 13 0.34 -4.42 -11.57
C PRO A 13 0.89 -5.47 -10.61
N LEU A 14 0.74 -6.76 -10.92
CA LEU A 14 1.23 -7.82 -10.05
C LEU A 14 2.76 -7.90 -9.96
N THR A 15 3.47 -7.38 -10.96
CA THR A 15 4.93 -7.40 -11.01
C THR A 15 5.58 -6.21 -10.32
N VAL A 16 4.80 -5.19 -10.00
CA VAL A 16 5.34 -3.96 -9.39
C VAL A 16 5.75 -4.25 -7.95
N CYS A 17 6.93 -3.75 -7.58
CA CYS A 17 7.50 -3.94 -6.26
C CYS A 17 7.64 -2.61 -5.53
N GLY A 18 7.55 -2.67 -4.21
CA GLY A 18 7.76 -1.52 -3.36
C GLY A 18 8.50 -1.90 -2.08
N ARG A 19 8.96 -0.89 -1.35
CA ARG A 19 9.63 -1.08 -0.08
C ARG A 19 8.63 -1.01 1.05
N VAL A 20 8.59 -2.08 1.83
CA VAL A 20 7.64 -2.29 2.91
C VAL A 20 8.40 -2.44 4.21
N HIS A 21 7.98 -1.71 5.24
CA HIS A 21 8.51 -1.87 6.58
C HIS A 21 7.97 -3.17 7.20
N SER A 22 6.66 -3.33 7.16
CA SER A 22 5.98 -4.49 7.75
C SER A 22 4.58 -4.64 7.19
N ILE A 23 3.98 -5.79 7.44
CA ILE A 23 2.59 -6.08 7.10
C ILE A 23 1.90 -6.60 8.36
N GLU A 24 0.77 -6.00 8.72
CA GLU A 24 -0.08 -6.50 9.78
C GLU A 24 -1.32 -7.16 9.16
N THR A 25 -1.54 -8.42 9.51
CA THR A 25 -2.61 -9.22 8.93
C THR A 25 -3.97 -9.03 9.59
N PHE A 26 -4.04 -8.41 10.77
CA PHE A 26 -5.29 -8.24 11.53
C PHE A 26 -5.43 -6.81 12.08
N GLY A 27 -5.22 -5.80 11.23
CA GLY A 27 -5.39 -4.41 11.62
C GLY A 27 -6.86 -4.05 11.83
N THR A 28 -7.16 -3.38 12.94
CA THR A 28 -8.53 -2.98 13.28
C THR A 28 -8.69 -1.48 13.50
N VAL A 29 -7.60 -0.72 13.41
CA VAL A 29 -7.60 0.73 13.68
C VAL A 29 -7.30 1.60 12.46
N ASP A 30 -6.92 0.99 11.35
CA ASP A 30 -6.49 1.70 10.14
C ASP A 30 -7.54 1.63 9.02
N GLY A 31 -8.77 1.95 9.35
CA GLY A 31 -9.91 1.92 8.45
C GLY A 31 -10.99 0.96 8.92
N PRO A 32 -12.12 0.86 8.17
CA PRO A 32 -13.24 0.04 8.60
C PRO A 32 -12.96 -1.46 8.50
N GLY A 33 -13.46 -2.20 9.49
CA GLY A 33 -13.36 -3.65 9.54
C GLY A 33 -11.96 -4.15 9.88
N THR A 34 -11.76 -5.44 9.69
CA THR A 34 -10.44 -6.06 9.83
C THR A 34 -9.70 -5.97 8.51
N ARG A 35 -8.47 -5.50 8.55
CA ARG A 35 -7.73 -5.16 7.33
C ARG A 35 -6.33 -5.75 7.33
N LEU A 36 -5.84 -6.02 6.13
CA LEU A 36 -4.42 -6.22 5.90
C LEU A 36 -3.79 -4.83 5.77
N VAL A 37 -2.85 -4.51 6.65
CA VAL A 37 -2.22 -3.20 6.69
C VAL A 37 -0.79 -3.29 6.17
N VAL A 38 -0.49 -2.53 5.14
CA VAL A 38 0.84 -2.45 4.55
C VAL A 38 1.50 -1.18 5.07
N PHE A 39 2.54 -1.34 5.88
CA PHE A 39 3.33 -0.22 6.40
C PHE A 39 4.49 0.02 5.43
N THR A 40 4.41 1.10 4.66
CA THR A 40 5.45 1.44 3.70
C THR A 40 6.69 1.99 4.40
N GLN A 41 7.86 1.79 3.78
CA GLN A 41 9.12 2.32 4.25
C GLN A 41 9.42 3.66 3.57
N GLY A 42 9.78 4.66 4.37
CA GLY A 42 10.13 5.98 3.89
C GLY A 42 9.03 7.02 4.14
N CYS A 43 9.39 8.08 4.82
CA CYS A 43 8.48 9.19 5.10
C CYS A 43 9.28 10.50 5.20
N PRO A 44 8.88 11.55 4.44
CA PRO A 44 9.53 12.85 4.51
C PRO A 44 9.17 13.65 5.77
N MET A 45 8.12 13.24 6.48
CA MET A 45 7.69 13.91 7.71
C MET A 45 8.39 13.35 8.93
N ARG A 46 8.48 14.18 9.98
CA ARG A 46 9.02 13.82 11.31
C ARG A 46 8.01 14.27 12.36
N CYS A 47 6.81 13.67 12.29
CA CYS A 47 5.71 14.03 13.19
C CYS A 47 6.07 13.67 14.63
N ALA A 48 5.81 14.62 15.56
CA ALA A 48 6.05 14.40 16.98
C ALA A 48 5.22 13.24 17.55
N TYR A 49 4.08 12.95 16.93
CA TYR A 49 3.16 11.90 17.34
C TYR A 49 3.23 10.65 16.44
N CYS A 50 4.32 10.48 15.70
CA CYS A 50 4.48 9.33 14.83
C CYS A 50 4.66 8.06 15.67
N HIS A 51 3.79 7.05 15.42
CA HIS A 51 3.85 5.77 16.11
C HIS A 51 4.94 4.84 15.55
N ASN A 52 5.43 5.11 14.34
CA ASN A 52 6.37 4.25 13.65
C ASN A 52 7.54 5.03 13.08
N PRO A 53 8.43 5.62 13.92
CA PRO A 53 9.60 6.35 13.41
C PRO A 53 10.55 5.48 12.60
N ASP A 54 10.50 4.16 12.76
CA ASP A 54 11.30 3.21 11.97
C ASP A 54 10.97 3.27 10.48
N THR A 55 9.79 3.79 10.11
CA THR A 55 9.38 3.92 8.71
C THR A 55 9.93 5.17 8.02
N TRP A 56 10.65 6.02 8.73
CA TRP A 56 11.11 7.31 8.20
C TRP A 56 12.18 7.18 7.13
N GLN A 57 13.07 6.21 7.26
CA GLN A 57 14.24 6.09 6.37
C GLN A 57 13.84 5.52 5.01
N PHE A 58 14.22 6.23 3.94
CA PHE A 58 14.05 5.75 2.57
C PHE A 58 15.13 4.74 2.19
N GLY A 59 14.85 3.89 1.22
CA GLY A 59 15.82 2.98 0.65
C GLY A 59 16.11 1.73 1.45
N ILE A 60 15.49 1.56 2.60
CA ILE A 60 15.59 0.34 3.42
C ILE A 60 14.24 -0.37 3.47
N GLY A 61 14.13 -1.39 4.28
CA GLY A 61 12.93 -2.23 4.38
C GLY A 61 13.02 -3.43 3.46
N THR A 62 11.94 -4.16 3.33
CA THR A 62 11.85 -5.36 2.51
C THR A 62 11.13 -5.05 1.21
N GLU A 63 11.70 -5.45 0.08
CA GLU A 63 10.97 -5.37 -1.19
C GLU A 63 9.90 -6.43 -1.25
N LYS A 64 8.67 -6.01 -1.56
CA LYS A 64 7.51 -6.87 -1.75
C LYS A 64 6.85 -6.57 -3.06
N SER A 65 6.44 -7.59 -3.79
CA SER A 65 5.63 -7.41 -4.99
C SER A 65 4.15 -7.30 -4.62
N VAL A 66 3.38 -6.65 -5.48
CA VAL A 66 1.92 -6.62 -5.37
C VAL A 66 1.35 -8.05 -5.29
N LYS A 67 1.89 -8.95 -6.10
CA LYS A 67 1.49 -10.36 -6.11
C LYS A 67 1.65 -11.02 -4.74
N GLU A 68 2.77 -10.79 -4.06
CA GLU A 68 3.03 -11.34 -2.73
C GLU A 68 2.02 -10.82 -1.69
N ILE A 69 1.71 -9.52 -1.75
CA ILE A 69 0.77 -8.90 -0.81
C ILE A 69 -0.64 -9.46 -1.04
N LEU A 70 -1.09 -9.56 -2.29
CA LEU A 70 -2.40 -10.11 -2.60
C LEU A 70 -2.49 -11.60 -2.26
N ALA A 71 -1.40 -12.35 -2.41
CA ALA A 71 -1.36 -13.75 -1.99
C ALA A 71 -1.57 -13.87 -0.47
N THR A 72 -0.96 -12.98 0.31
CA THR A 72 -1.15 -12.94 1.76
C THR A 72 -2.60 -12.59 2.11
N PHE A 73 -3.17 -11.60 1.43
CA PHE A 73 -4.58 -11.24 1.62
C PHE A 73 -5.50 -12.41 1.33
N ASN A 74 -5.32 -13.07 0.20
CA ASN A 74 -6.21 -14.14 -0.24
C ASN A 74 -6.12 -15.39 0.65
N ARG A 75 -4.97 -15.66 1.26
CA ARG A 75 -4.85 -16.75 2.25
C ARG A 75 -5.73 -16.52 3.48
N ASN A 76 -5.97 -15.27 3.81
CA ASN A 76 -6.73 -14.87 5.02
C ASN A 76 -8.03 -14.12 4.67
N ARG A 77 -8.50 -14.25 3.44
CA ARG A 77 -9.61 -13.46 2.90
C ARG A 77 -10.86 -13.51 3.78
N ALA A 78 -11.14 -14.66 4.40
CA ALA A 78 -12.32 -14.83 5.25
C ALA A 78 -12.32 -13.86 6.45
N PHE A 79 -11.15 -13.41 6.91
CA PHE A 79 -11.04 -12.47 8.04
C PHE A 79 -11.30 -11.01 7.63
N TYR A 80 -11.32 -10.73 6.32
CA TYR A 80 -11.42 -9.35 5.82
C TYR A 80 -12.78 -9.03 5.19
N ARG A 81 -13.84 -9.77 5.54
CA ARG A 81 -15.18 -9.61 4.94
C ARG A 81 -15.71 -8.19 5.01
N ASN A 82 -15.47 -7.50 6.12
CA ASN A 82 -15.93 -6.13 6.36
C ASN A 82 -14.79 -5.13 6.25
N GLY A 83 -13.67 -5.52 5.69
CA GLY A 83 -12.47 -4.72 5.62
C GLY A 83 -11.86 -4.71 4.22
N GLY A 84 -10.56 -4.78 4.15
CA GLY A 84 -9.81 -4.74 2.90
C GLY A 84 -8.33 -4.54 3.14
N ILE A 85 -7.70 -3.71 2.31
CA ILE A 85 -6.29 -3.36 2.41
C ILE A 85 -6.16 -1.90 2.78
N THR A 86 -5.23 -1.60 3.69
CA THR A 86 -4.83 -0.24 4.02
C THR A 86 -3.35 -0.06 3.71
N ALA A 87 -3.00 1.02 3.03
CA ALA A 87 -1.63 1.46 2.86
C ALA A 87 -1.37 2.61 3.82
N THR A 88 -0.37 2.46 4.66
CA THR A 88 0.02 3.41 5.69
C THR A 88 1.53 3.29 5.97
N GLY A 89 1.98 3.63 7.14
CA GLY A 89 3.34 3.39 7.60
C GLY A 89 4.14 4.65 7.65
N GLY A 90 5.17 4.78 6.80
CA GLY A 90 5.81 6.02 6.41
C GLY A 90 4.79 6.86 5.62
N GLU A 91 5.15 7.27 4.42
CA GLU A 91 4.21 7.98 3.55
C GLU A 91 3.95 7.14 2.29
N PRO A 92 2.76 6.50 2.17
CA PRO A 92 2.49 5.63 1.02
C PRO A 92 2.52 6.36 -0.32
N LEU A 93 2.18 7.65 -0.37
CA LEU A 93 2.27 8.44 -1.61
C LEU A 93 3.70 8.74 -2.03
N ALA A 94 4.71 8.43 -1.22
CA ALA A 94 6.10 8.46 -1.64
C ALA A 94 6.45 7.31 -2.59
N GLN A 95 5.57 6.30 -2.71
CA GLN A 95 5.70 5.17 -3.63
C GLN A 95 4.43 5.03 -4.47
N PRO A 96 4.08 6.05 -5.28
CA PRO A 96 2.79 6.07 -5.97
C PRO A 96 2.63 4.95 -6.99
N GLU A 97 3.69 4.54 -7.67
CA GLU A 97 3.64 3.44 -8.64
C GLU A 97 3.29 2.13 -7.96
N PHE A 98 3.92 1.85 -6.81
CA PHE A 98 3.67 0.63 -6.05
C PHE A 98 2.26 0.61 -5.46
N ILE A 99 1.87 1.66 -4.75
CA ILE A 99 0.55 1.71 -4.11
C ILE A 99 -0.55 1.75 -5.18
N GLY A 100 -0.33 2.48 -6.28
CA GLY A 100 -1.27 2.50 -7.40
C GLY A 100 -1.48 1.11 -8.00
N ALA A 101 -0.40 0.37 -8.21
CA ALA A 101 -0.47 -1.00 -8.73
C ALA A 101 -1.16 -1.94 -7.74
N LEU A 102 -0.85 -1.83 -6.44
CA LEU A 102 -1.47 -2.64 -5.40
C LEU A 102 -2.99 -2.40 -5.37
N PHE A 103 -3.41 -1.15 -5.36
CA PHE A 103 -4.82 -0.79 -5.26
C PHE A 103 -5.59 -1.15 -6.52
N GLU A 104 -5.01 -0.96 -7.70
CA GLU A 104 -5.64 -1.39 -8.95
C GLU A 104 -5.82 -2.91 -8.99
N ALA A 105 -4.79 -3.66 -8.66
CA ALA A 105 -4.85 -5.12 -8.64
C ALA A 105 -5.86 -5.61 -7.58
N ALA A 106 -5.96 -4.93 -6.45
CA ALA A 106 -6.93 -5.27 -5.40
C ALA A 106 -8.37 -5.06 -5.88
N HIS A 107 -8.65 -3.96 -6.58
CA HIS A 107 -9.98 -3.73 -7.16
C HIS A 107 -10.34 -4.78 -8.21
N ASN A 108 -9.36 -5.30 -8.93
CA ASN A 108 -9.56 -6.27 -10.01
C ASN A 108 -9.24 -7.71 -9.60
N ASP A 109 -9.17 -7.99 -8.31
CA ASP A 109 -8.82 -9.32 -7.82
C ASP A 109 -9.85 -10.34 -8.30
N PRO A 110 -9.39 -11.49 -8.88
CA PRO A 110 -10.31 -12.51 -9.41
C PRO A 110 -11.24 -13.12 -8.36
N GLN A 111 -10.85 -13.11 -7.10
CA GLN A 111 -11.68 -13.66 -6.00
C GLN A 111 -12.69 -12.65 -5.46
N GLY A 112 -12.68 -11.42 -5.96
CA GLY A 112 -13.62 -10.37 -5.58
C GLY A 112 -12.90 -9.05 -5.32
N ARG A 113 -13.61 -7.95 -5.57
CA ARG A 113 -13.09 -6.60 -5.38
C ARG A 113 -12.71 -6.37 -3.91
N ILE A 114 -11.52 -5.85 -3.68
CA ILE A 114 -11.00 -5.54 -2.35
C ILE A 114 -11.12 -4.03 -2.11
N HIS A 115 -11.65 -3.65 -0.95
CA HIS A 115 -11.74 -2.25 -0.51
C HIS A 115 -10.36 -1.72 -0.15
N ASN A 116 -10.01 -0.54 -0.65
CA ASN A 116 -8.71 0.10 -0.44
C ASN A 116 -8.82 1.37 0.40
N CYS A 117 -8.03 1.45 1.45
CA CYS A 117 -7.92 2.62 2.30
C CYS A 117 -6.51 3.20 2.22
N LEU A 118 -6.41 4.49 1.97
CA LEU A 118 -5.14 5.21 1.94
C LEU A 118 -5.03 6.09 3.19
N ASP A 119 -4.06 5.78 4.04
CA ASP A 119 -3.73 6.60 5.21
C ASP A 119 -2.47 7.40 4.86
N SER A 120 -2.66 8.69 4.57
CA SER A 120 -1.61 9.56 4.04
C SER A 120 -1.71 10.95 4.63
N SER A 121 -0.55 11.56 4.88
CA SER A 121 -0.49 12.97 5.25
C SER A 121 -0.68 13.90 4.03
N GLY A 122 -0.57 13.36 2.83
CA GLY A 122 -0.61 14.13 1.59
C GLY A 122 0.70 14.88 1.27
N ILE A 123 1.71 14.79 2.13
CA ILE A 123 2.95 15.58 1.98
C ILE A 123 3.71 15.23 0.69
N ALA A 124 3.62 14.00 0.23
CA ALA A 124 4.31 13.56 -0.98
C ALA A 124 3.53 13.88 -2.26
N TYR A 125 2.27 14.29 -2.15
CA TYR A 125 1.48 14.66 -3.31
C TYR A 125 2.02 15.95 -3.95
N ASN A 126 2.23 15.91 -5.25
CA ASN A 126 2.73 17.05 -6.01
C ASN A 126 1.69 17.48 -7.05
N PRO A 127 1.05 18.64 -6.89
CA PRO A 127 0.04 19.12 -7.84
C PRO A 127 0.61 19.48 -9.22
N GLU A 128 1.93 19.60 -9.35
CA GLU A 128 2.58 19.83 -10.65
C GLU A 128 2.74 18.55 -11.47
N THR A 129 2.63 17.37 -10.83
CA THR A 129 2.71 16.07 -11.48
C THR A 129 1.56 15.17 -11.05
N PRO A 130 0.29 15.60 -11.25
CA PRO A 130 -0.87 14.87 -10.75
C PRO A 130 -1.00 13.47 -11.35
N GLU A 131 -0.51 13.29 -12.58
CA GLU A 131 -0.57 12.02 -13.29
C GLU A 131 0.15 10.88 -12.55
N LYS A 132 1.13 11.18 -11.71
CA LYS A 132 1.82 10.17 -10.91
C LYS A 132 0.93 9.56 -9.84
N PHE A 133 -0.12 10.27 -9.43
CA PHE A 133 -0.98 9.89 -8.32
C PHE A 133 -2.37 9.42 -8.79
N GLU A 134 -2.70 9.57 -10.06
CA GLU A 134 -4.01 9.22 -10.59
C GLU A 134 -4.37 7.76 -10.32
N ARG A 135 -3.44 6.85 -10.58
CA ARG A 135 -3.66 5.41 -10.38
C ARG A 135 -3.99 5.07 -8.93
N VAL A 136 -3.30 5.71 -7.98
CA VAL A 136 -3.58 5.54 -6.55
C VAL A 136 -4.98 6.07 -6.23
N LEU A 137 -5.23 7.33 -6.60
CA LEU A 137 -6.47 8.01 -6.22
C LEU A 137 -7.70 7.39 -6.87
N ASP A 138 -7.58 6.99 -8.14
CA ASP A 138 -8.68 6.34 -8.86
C ASP A 138 -9.06 4.98 -8.26
N ASN A 139 -8.15 4.34 -7.56
CA ASN A 139 -8.35 3.03 -6.95
C ASN A 139 -8.43 3.07 -5.42
N THR A 140 -8.58 4.25 -4.84
CA THR A 140 -8.75 4.44 -3.40
C THR A 140 -10.22 4.60 -3.07
N ASP A 141 -10.72 3.83 -2.11
CA ASP A 141 -12.12 3.89 -1.66
C ASP A 141 -12.31 4.83 -0.48
N LEU A 142 -11.28 4.96 0.37
CA LEU A 142 -11.32 5.79 1.56
C LEU A 142 -9.95 6.39 1.80
N VAL A 143 -9.91 7.68 2.14
CA VAL A 143 -8.67 8.37 2.53
C VAL A 143 -8.79 8.79 4.00
N LEU A 144 -7.75 8.46 4.76
CA LEU A 144 -7.55 8.96 6.13
C LEU A 144 -6.40 9.97 6.10
N LEU A 145 -6.65 11.16 6.60
CA LEU A 145 -5.66 12.24 6.65
C LEU A 145 -5.21 12.50 8.08
#